data_a70e4f0265826b4f65c608d203e042c2
#
_entry.id   a70e4f0265826b4f65c608d203e042c2
#
_cell.length_a   1.000
_cell.length_b   1.000
_cell.length_c   1.000
_cell.angle_alpha   90.00
_cell.angle_beta   90.00
_cell.angle_gamma   90.00
#
_symmetry.space_group_name_H-M   'P 1'
#
loop_
_entity.id
_entity.type
_entity.pdbx_description
1 polymer ?
#
loop_
_entity_poly.entity_id
_entity_poly.type
_entity_poly.pdbx_seq_one_letter_code
_entity_poly.pdbx_strand_id
1 'polypeptide(L)'
;NPSAYLDYQQFYSDIALDFFRMQREAIKAVAPNMKVTTNIGGSGFVTTMDLYKLSDTSDVLSFDNYPVNVTLEHLYGNDTGHPFDPAMTSFAMQIIRGGKSRPIWVPEAQIGRTALTQKEIVKEGYPRLWNHQQLAYGCRLSVFFPFRSFESGHEHLMAGVIESDNVKRSKFRELQQTAQELQEIYIQT
;
A
#
# COMPACT_ATOMS: atom_id res chain seq x y z
N ASN A 1 -28.18 8.18 -13.33
CA ASN A 1 -28.23 7.04 -14.25
C ASN A 1 -27.03 6.12 -13.98
N PRO A 2 -27.26 4.87 -13.50
CA PRO A 2 -26.16 3.92 -13.18
C PRO A 2 -25.25 3.61 -14.36
N SER A 3 -25.82 3.49 -15.57
CA SER A 3 -25.03 3.21 -16.78
C SER A 3 -24.05 4.35 -17.09
N ALA A 4 -24.50 5.59 -17.04
CA ALA A 4 -23.63 6.74 -17.27
C ALA A 4 -22.51 6.85 -16.21
N TYR A 5 -22.78 6.40 -14.98
CA TYR A 5 -21.75 6.33 -13.96
C TYR A 5 -20.70 5.26 -14.27
N LEU A 6 -21.11 4.08 -14.71
CA LEU A 6 -20.20 3.03 -15.14
C LEU A 6 -19.37 3.45 -16.36
N ASP A 7 -19.97 4.09 -17.34
CA ASP A 7 -19.27 4.64 -18.52
C ASP A 7 -18.22 5.68 -18.09
N TYR A 8 -18.55 6.54 -17.13
CA TYR A 8 -17.62 7.51 -16.57
C TYR A 8 -16.43 6.83 -15.84
N GLN A 9 -16.70 5.79 -15.02
CA GLN A 9 -15.65 5.02 -14.36
C GLN A 9 -14.73 4.33 -15.37
N GLN A 10 -15.30 3.72 -16.39
CA GLN A 10 -14.55 3.08 -17.48
C GLN A 10 -13.66 4.09 -18.20
N PHE A 11 -14.21 5.23 -18.58
CA PHE A 11 -13.48 6.31 -19.24
C PHE A 11 -12.30 6.81 -18.39
N TYR A 12 -12.54 7.01 -17.09
CA TYR A 12 -11.49 7.45 -16.18
C TYR A 12 -10.36 6.42 -16.04
N SER A 13 -10.74 5.15 -15.93
CA SER A 13 -9.80 4.04 -15.91
C SER A 13 -8.95 3.99 -17.18
N ASP A 14 -9.55 4.10 -18.35
CA ASP A 14 -8.85 4.03 -19.62
C ASP A 14 -7.85 5.19 -19.79
N ILE A 15 -8.23 6.43 -19.43
CA ILE A 15 -7.30 7.58 -19.45
C ILE A 15 -6.11 7.36 -18.50
N ALA A 16 -6.38 6.90 -17.29
CA ALA A 16 -5.32 6.66 -16.31
C ALA A 16 -4.34 5.58 -16.78
N LEU A 17 -4.86 4.52 -17.40
CA LEU A 17 -4.06 3.44 -17.99
C LEU A 17 -3.24 3.92 -19.18
N ASP A 18 -3.79 4.73 -20.05
CA ASP A 18 -3.06 5.30 -21.19
C ASP A 18 -1.94 6.22 -20.75
N PHE A 19 -2.19 7.04 -19.73
CA PHE A 19 -1.16 7.86 -19.12
C PHE A 19 -0.03 7.02 -18.51
N PHE A 20 -0.37 5.95 -17.79
CA PHE A 20 0.61 5.03 -17.23
C PHE A 20 1.42 4.31 -18.33
N ARG A 21 0.78 3.87 -19.43
CA ARG A 21 1.48 3.26 -20.58
C ARG A 21 2.50 4.20 -21.18
N MET A 22 2.12 5.45 -21.40
CA MET A 22 3.04 6.48 -21.95
C MET A 22 4.28 6.64 -21.07
N GLN A 23 4.10 6.74 -19.75
CA GLN A 23 5.21 6.84 -18.79
C GLN A 23 6.08 5.59 -18.81
N ARG A 24 5.44 4.40 -18.80
CA ARG A 24 6.15 3.13 -18.84
C ARG A 24 6.97 2.97 -20.10
N GLU A 25 6.45 3.30 -21.26
CA GLU A 25 7.14 3.24 -22.55
C GLU A 25 8.36 4.18 -22.55
N ALA A 26 8.24 5.40 -22.04
CA ALA A 26 9.34 6.33 -21.91
C ALA A 26 10.48 5.78 -21.01
N ILE A 27 10.13 5.17 -19.88
CA ILE A 27 11.11 4.52 -18.99
C ILE A 27 11.77 3.33 -19.67
N LYS A 28 10.98 2.47 -20.32
CA LYS A 28 11.48 1.26 -21.00
C LYS A 28 12.37 1.57 -22.20
N ALA A 29 12.17 2.70 -22.86
CA ALA A 29 13.04 3.13 -23.96
C ALA A 29 14.48 3.40 -23.50
N VAL A 30 14.64 3.84 -22.25
CA VAL A 30 15.97 4.16 -21.66
C VAL A 30 16.49 3.02 -20.80
N ALA A 31 15.60 2.33 -20.08
CA ALA A 31 15.92 1.28 -19.11
C ALA A 31 15.00 0.07 -19.29
N PRO A 32 15.23 -0.76 -20.32
CA PRO A 32 14.31 -1.83 -20.73
C PRO A 32 14.10 -2.89 -19.64
N ASN A 33 15.08 -3.12 -18.78
CA ASN A 33 15.01 -4.10 -17.69
C ASN A 33 14.42 -3.54 -16.39
N MET A 34 14.21 -2.21 -16.28
CA MET A 34 13.64 -1.59 -15.11
C MET A 34 12.18 -2.06 -14.90
N LYS A 35 11.84 -2.48 -13.69
CA LYS A 35 10.44 -2.76 -13.33
C LYS A 35 9.68 -1.45 -13.17
N VAL A 36 8.52 -1.37 -13.79
CA VAL A 36 7.64 -0.19 -13.74
C VAL A 36 6.30 -0.60 -13.15
N THR A 37 5.88 0.12 -12.15
CA THR A 37 4.59 -0.03 -11.49
C THR A 37 4.04 1.35 -11.13
N THR A 38 2.81 1.40 -10.62
CA THR A 38 2.19 2.62 -10.08
C THR A 38 1.45 2.29 -8.79
N ASN A 39 1.39 3.24 -7.89
CA ASN A 39 0.59 3.13 -6.68
C ASN A 39 -0.89 3.04 -7.03
N ILE A 40 -1.60 2.11 -6.39
CA ILE A 40 -3.06 2.11 -6.35
C ILE A 40 -3.41 2.58 -4.94
N GLY A 41 -4.06 3.74 -4.84
CA GLY A 41 -4.42 4.33 -3.56
C GLY A 41 -5.33 3.42 -2.74
N GLY A 42 -5.06 3.33 -1.48
CA GLY A 42 -5.80 2.71 -0.38
C GLY A 42 -6.56 1.43 -0.69
N SER A 43 -6.10 0.30 -0.22
CA SER A 43 -6.81 -1.01 -0.14
C SER A 43 -7.61 -1.50 -1.36
N GLY A 44 -7.44 -0.94 -2.54
CA GLY A 44 -8.04 -1.44 -3.79
C GLY A 44 -9.56 -1.32 -3.92
N PHE A 45 -10.27 -0.93 -2.87
CA PHE A 45 -11.75 -0.86 -2.88
C PHE A 45 -12.32 0.42 -3.49
N VAL A 46 -11.54 1.48 -3.49
CA VAL A 46 -11.98 2.83 -3.86
C VAL A 46 -11.39 3.26 -5.19
N THR A 47 -10.74 2.35 -5.90
CA THR A 47 -10.15 2.70 -7.19
C THR A 47 -11.18 2.58 -8.30
N THR A 48 -11.23 3.59 -9.15
CA THR A 48 -11.97 3.55 -10.42
C THR A 48 -11.19 2.82 -11.51
N MET A 49 -9.96 2.38 -11.20
CA MET A 49 -9.06 1.76 -12.17
C MET A 49 -9.38 0.27 -12.35
N ASP A 50 -9.46 -0.16 -13.59
CA ASP A 50 -9.55 -1.57 -13.95
C ASP A 50 -8.23 -2.27 -13.63
N LEU A 51 -8.21 -3.01 -12.51
CA LEU A 51 -7.03 -3.70 -12.01
C LEU A 51 -6.54 -4.80 -12.96
N TYR A 52 -7.45 -5.39 -13.73
CA TYR A 52 -7.08 -6.40 -14.70
C TYR A 52 -6.29 -5.81 -15.86
N LYS A 53 -6.78 -4.70 -16.44
CA LYS A 53 -6.05 -3.94 -17.47
C LYS A 53 -4.72 -3.37 -16.95
N LEU A 54 -4.72 -2.88 -15.71
CA LEU A 54 -3.49 -2.39 -15.07
C LEU A 54 -2.46 -3.51 -14.91
N SER A 55 -2.90 -4.70 -14.50
CA SER A 55 -2.03 -5.87 -14.39
C SER A 55 -1.39 -6.26 -15.73
N ASP A 56 -2.09 -6.11 -16.84
CA ASP A 56 -1.52 -6.33 -18.17
C ASP A 56 -0.49 -5.27 -18.56
N THR A 57 -0.70 -4.05 -18.11
CA THR A 57 0.13 -2.91 -18.48
C THR A 57 1.37 -2.78 -17.59
N SER A 58 1.28 -3.11 -16.30
CA SER A 58 2.37 -3.00 -15.33
C SER A 58 3.29 -4.23 -15.31
N ASP A 59 4.55 -4.04 -14.92
CA ASP A 59 5.47 -5.17 -14.67
C ASP A 59 5.16 -5.87 -13.35
N VAL A 60 4.63 -5.13 -12.37
CA VAL A 60 4.25 -5.60 -11.03
C VAL A 60 2.98 -4.87 -10.63
N LEU A 61 2.05 -5.55 -9.99
CA LEU A 61 0.93 -4.89 -9.32
C LEU A 61 1.38 -4.36 -7.95
N SER A 62 0.95 -3.14 -7.64
CA SER A 62 1.26 -2.54 -6.35
C SER A 62 0.10 -1.72 -5.82
N PHE A 63 0.01 -1.63 -4.50
CA PHE A 63 -1.00 -0.83 -3.82
C PHE A 63 -0.46 -0.30 -2.49
N ASP A 64 -1.05 0.79 -2.01
CA ASP A 64 -0.69 1.39 -0.75
C ASP A 64 -1.46 0.72 0.38
N ASN A 65 -0.75 0.20 1.36
CA ASN A 65 -1.35 -0.52 2.49
C ASN A 65 -1.33 0.34 3.76
N TYR A 66 -2.48 0.91 4.05
CA TYR A 66 -2.74 1.69 5.27
C TYR A 66 -3.83 1.01 6.12
N PRO A 67 -3.52 -0.08 6.81
CA PRO A 67 -4.53 -0.94 7.46
C PRO A 67 -5.36 -0.24 8.53
N VAL A 68 -4.77 0.76 9.21
CA VAL A 68 -5.48 1.52 10.24
C VAL A 68 -6.39 2.60 9.64
N ASN A 69 -6.10 3.05 8.41
CA ASN A 69 -6.94 4.04 7.73
C ASN A 69 -8.15 3.43 7.04
N VAL A 70 -8.11 2.13 6.78
CA VAL A 70 -9.17 1.42 6.04
C VAL A 70 -9.77 0.37 6.96
N THR A 71 -10.43 0.85 7.99
CA THR A 71 -11.28 0.01 8.83
C THR A 71 -12.68 -0.06 8.24
N LEU A 72 -13.41 -1.12 8.54
CA LEU A 72 -14.83 -1.24 8.19
C LEU A 72 -15.62 -0.03 8.71
N GLU A 73 -15.17 0.59 9.78
CA GLU A 73 -15.70 1.81 10.37
C GLU A 73 -15.71 2.99 9.39
N HIS A 74 -14.60 3.20 8.67
CA HIS A 74 -14.53 4.23 7.63
C HIS A 74 -15.46 3.94 6.45
N LEU A 75 -15.70 2.67 6.14
CA LEU A 75 -16.55 2.26 5.03
C LEU A 75 -18.05 2.30 5.38
N TYR A 76 -18.40 2.01 6.61
CA TYR A 76 -19.81 1.82 7.03
C TYR A 76 -20.27 2.76 8.13
N GLY A 77 -19.39 3.65 8.62
CA GLY A 77 -19.74 4.69 9.60
C GLY A 77 -20.05 4.17 11.01
N ASN A 78 -19.71 2.92 11.31
CA ASN A 78 -19.91 2.33 12.62
C ASN A 78 -18.60 2.31 13.40
N ASP A 79 -18.53 3.09 14.48
CA ASP A 79 -17.39 3.06 15.41
C ASP A 79 -17.36 1.72 16.15
N THR A 80 -16.56 0.78 15.66
CA THR A 80 -16.36 -0.53 16.28
C THR A 80 -15.32 -0.51 17.40
N GLY A 81 -14.64 0.64 17.59
CA GLY A 81 -13.54 0.79 18.54
C GLY A 81 -12.30 -0.07 18.21
N HIS A 82 -12.24 -0.66 17.01
CA HIS A 82 -11.14 -1.48 16.54
C HIS A 82 -10.31 -0.73 15.49
N PRO A 83 -9.17 -0.16 15.87
CA PRO A 83 -8.35 0.66 14.96
C PRO A 83 -7.68 -0.12 13.84
N PHE A 84 -7.72 -1.46 13.88
CA PHE A 84 -7.10 -2.33 12.90
C PHE A 84 -7.89 -3.61 12.71
N ASP A 85 -8.24 -3.90 11.45
CA ASP A 85 -8.85 -5.17 11.06
C ASP A 85 -7.91 -5.92 10.08
N PRO A 86 -7.26 -7.01 10.52
CA PRO A 86 -6.37 -7.79 9.65
C PRO A 86 -7.10 -8.41 8.45
N ALA A 87 -8.42 -8.63 8.54
CA ALA A 87 -9.20 -9.14 7.41
C ALA A 87 -9.24 -8.15 6.24
N MET A 88 -9.20 -6.85 6.51
CA MET A 88 -9.20 -5.83 5.46
C MET A 88 -7.90 -5.86 4.64
N THR A 89 -6.74 -6.00 5.29
CA THR A 89 -5.46 -6.21 4.58
C THR A 89 -5.50 -7.48 3.74
N SER A 90 -5.99 -8.59 4.30
CA SER A 90 -6.14 -9.87 3.58
C SER A 90 -7.04 -9.72 2.37
N PHE A 91 -8.16 -9.04 2.51
CA PHE A 91 -9.12 -8.81 1.42
C PHE A 91 -8.50 -7.95 0.30
N ALA A 92 -7.81 -6.86 0.63
CA ALA A 92 -7.09 -6.04 -0.33
C ALA A 92 -6.04 -6.84 -1.11
N MET A 93 -5.23 -7.62 -0.40
CA MET A 93 -4.23 -8.50 -1.02
C MET A 93 -4.85 -9.53 -1.98
N GLN A 94 -6.00 -10.10 -1.64
CA GLN A 94 -6.71 -11.04 -2.50
C GLN A 94 -7.28 -10.38 -3.75
N ILE A 95 -7.83 -9.17 -3.64
CA ILE A 95 -8.30 -8.40 -4.80
C ILE A 95 -7.14 -8.15 -5.78
N ILE A 96 -6.01 -7.67 -5.27
CA ILE A 96 -4.83 -7.40 -6.10
C ILE A 96 -4.33 -8.68 -6.78
N ARG A 97 -4.26 -9.79 -6.04
CA ARG A 97 -3.89 -11.10 -6.61
C ARG A 97 -4.88 -11.61 -7.64
N GLY A 98 -6.16 -11.31 -7.48
CA GLY A 98 -7.22 -11.70 -8.40
C GLY A 98 -7.07 -11.09 -9.79
N GLY A 99 -6.35 -9.97 -9.93
CA GLY A 99 -6.05 -9.36 -11.21
C GLY A 99 -5.25 -10.27 -12.12
N LYS A 100 -4.08 -10.72 -11.67
CA LYS A 100 -3.23 -11.77 -12.29
C LYS A 100 -2.24 -12.33 -11.29
N SER A 101 -1.80 -13.57 -11.52
CA SER A 101 -0.78 -14.24 -10.70
C SER A 101 0.62 -13.62 -10.93
N ARG A 102 0.87 -12.45 -10.37
CA ARG A 102 2.14 -11.72 -10.43
C ARG A 102 2.61 -11.35 -9.03
N PRO A 103 3.92 -11.07 -8.84
CA PRO A 103 4.40 -10.52 -7.59
C PRO A 103 3.64 -9.25 -7.23
N ILE A 104 3.37 -9.06 -5.95
CA ILE A 104 2.75 -7.85 -5.42
C ILE A 104 3.83 -7.02 -4.73
N TRP A 105 3.78 -5.71 -4.94
CA TRP A 105 4.57 -4.75 -4.18
C TRP A 105 3.65 -3.84 -3.36
N VAL A 106 4.14 -3.42 -2.21
CA VAL A 106 3.52 -2.40 -1.37
C VAL A 106 4.50 -1.22 -1.31
N PRO A 107 4.40 -0.26 -2.24
CA PRO A 107 5.31 0.89 -2.32
C PRO A 107 5.07 1.91 -1.21
N GLU A 108 3.90 1.87 -0.58
CA GLU A 108 3.60 2.65 0.62
C GLU A 108 2.95 1.75 1.67
N ALA A 109 3.71 1.41 2.70
CA ALA A 109 3.23 0.68 3.86
C ALA A 109 3.12 1.61 5.06
N GLN A 110 1.99 1.57 5.75
CA GLN A 110 1.79 2.34 6.97
C GLN A 110 2.80 1.93 8.04
N ILE A 111 3.38 2.90 8.73
CA ILE A 111 4.28 2.66 9.87
C ILE A 111 3.83 3.36 11.14
N GLY A 112 3.04 4.39 11.02
CA GLY A 112 2.58 5.18 12.13
C GLY A 112 1.27 5.90 11.83
N ARG A 113 0.96 6.90 12.63
CA ARG A 113 -0.18 7.77 12.39
C ARG A 113 -0.07 8.44 11.02
N THR A 114 -1.19 8.58 10.33
CA THR A 114 -1.28 9.30 9.06
C THR A 114 -1.95 10.66 9.24
N ALA A 115 -1.82 11.54 8.25
CA ALA A 115 -2.48 12.85 8.25
C ALA A 115 -4.02 12.72 8.20
N LEU A 116 -4.53 11.62 7.65
CA LEU A 116 -5.97 11.40 7.47
C LEU A 116 -6.66 10.92 8.75
N THR A 117 -5.95 10.15 9.58
CA THR A 117 -6.48 9.58 10.82
C THR A 117 -5.65 10.01 12.03
N GLN A 118 -5.90 11.21 12.50
CA GLN A 118 -5.17 11.78 13.64
C GLN A 118 -5.46 11.08 14.98
N LYS A 119 -6.51 10.29 15.04
CA LYS A 119 -7.00 9.67 16.29
C LYS A 119 -6.39 8.31 16.57
N GLU A 120 -5.84 7.63 15.57
CA GLU A 120 -5.47 6.24 15.72
C GLU A 120 -3.97 6.07 15.88
N ILE A 121 -3.59 5.41 16.95
CA ILE A 121 -2.20 5.07 17.25
C ILE A 121 -1.93 3.68 16.70
N VAL A 122 -0.96 3.58 15.80
CA VAL A 122 -0.43 2.28 15.40
C VAL A 122 0.27 1.65 16.60
N LYS A 123 -0.29 0.58 17.12
CA LYS A 123 0.25 -0.13 18.28
C LYS A 123 1.52 -0.90 17.90
N GLU A 124 2.37 -1.11 18.89
CA GLU A 124 3.52 -1.98 18.76
C GLU A 124 3.08 -3.41 18.36
N GLY A 125 3.80 -4.02 17.44
CA GLY A 125 3.45 -5.32 16.85
C GLY A 125 2.57 -5.24 15.60
N TYR A 126 1.85 -4.14 15.36
CA TYR A 126 1.02 -4.00 14.16
C TYR A 126 1.85 -3.97 12.87
N PRO A 127 2.91 -3.14 12.72
CA PRO A 127 3.76 -3.15 11.55
C PRO A 127 4.38 -4.53 11.27
N ARG A 128 4.80 -5.23 12.30
CA ARG A 128 5.29 -6.60 12.18
C ARG A 128 4.21 -7.54 11.66
N LEU A 129 3.00 -7.49 12.23
CA LEU A 129 1.88 -8.34 11.85
C LEU A 129 1.53 -8.17 10.36
N TRP A 130 1.28 -6.94 9.90
CA TRP A 130 0.87 -6.75 8.51
C TRP A 130 2.00 -6.99 7.49
N ASN A 131 3.29 -6.86 7.88
CA ASN A 131 4.39 -7.27 7.00
C ASN A 131 4.44 -8.79 6.81
N HIS A 132 4.29 -9.57 7.88
CA HIS A 132 4.19 -11.03 7.76
C HIS A 132 2.94 -11.46 6.96
N GLN A 133 1.83 -10.77 7.18
CA GLN A 133 0.61 -10.99 6.41
C GLN A 133 0.83 -10.69 4.91
N GLN A 134 1.46 -9.57 4.57
CA GLN A 134 1.81 -9.24 3.18
C GLN A 134 2.71 -10.32 2.56
N LEU A 135 3.73 -10.80 3.27
CA LEU A 135 4.59 -11.89 2.81
C LEU A 135 3.78 -13.16 2.54
N ALA A 136 2.89 -13.54 3.45
CA ALA A 136 2.03 -14.72 3.30
C ALA A 136 1.13 -14.65 2.06
N TYR A 137 0.76 -13.45 1.62
CA TYR A 137 0.02 -13.22 0.38
C TYR A 137 0.91 -13.05 -0.86
N GLY A 138 2.23 -13.23 -0.74
CA GLY A 138 3.17 -13.20 -1.85
C GLY A 138 3.71 -11.81 -2.20
N CYS A 139 3.62 -10.86 -1.28
CA CYS A 139 4.29 -9.56 -1.42
C CYS A 139 5.82 -9.76 -1.44
N ARG A 140 6.48 -9.07 -2.38
CA ARG A 140 7.95 -9.17 -2.58
C ARG A 140 8.68 -7.88 -2.24
N LEU A 141 7.97 -6.80 -2.03
CA LEU A 141 8.53 -5.50 -1.66
C LEU A 141 7.53 -4.77 -0.75
N SER A 142 8.00 -4.29 0.39
CA SER A 142 7.26 -3.40 1.26
C SER A 142 8.14 -2.19 1.58
N VAL A 143 7.67 -1.00 1.28
CA VAL A 143 8.36 0.27 1.53
C VAL A 143 7.52 1.09 2.49
N PHE A 144 8.12 1.54 3.57
CA PHE A 144 7.40 2.30 4.60
C PHE A 144 7.33 3.78 4.26
N PHE A 145 6.16 4.37 4.47
CA PHE A 145 5.94 5.80 4.29
C PHE A 145 5.35 6.45 5.56
N PRO A 146 6.01 7.55 6.00
CA PRO A 146 7.32 8.03 5.58
C PRO A 146 8.46 7.31 6.34
N PHE A 147 9.67 7.34 5.80
CA PHE A 147 10.83 6.83 6.55
C PHE A 147 11.16 7.74 7.73
N ARG A 148 11.16 9.05 7.50
CA ARG A 148 11.36 10.07 8.54
C ARG A 148 10.12 10.96 8.63
N SER A 149 9.67 11.25 9.85
CA SER A 149 8.57 12.19 10.09
C SER A 149 8.90 13.57 9.53
N PHE A 150 7.95 14.19 8.85
CA PHE A 150 8.09 15.53 8.30
C PHE A 150 8.11 16.58 9.41
N GLU A 151 8.91 17.62 9.20
CA GLU A 151 9.01 18.75 10.16
C GLU A 151 7.95 19.82 9.92
N SER A 152 7.41 19.89 8.70
CA SER A 152 6.41 20.88 8.30
C SER A 152 5.60 20.39 7.10
N GLY A 153 4.60 21.15 6.71
CA GLY A 153 3.75 20.84 5.56
C GLY A 153 2.48 20.11 5.95
N HIS A 154 1.69 19.74 4.96
CA HIS A 154 0.38 19.10 5.17
C HIS A 154 0.49 17.75 5.88
N GLU A 155 1.56 17.01 5.61
CA GLU A 155 1.81 15.68 6.16
C GLU A 155 2.71 15.66 7.42
N HIS A 156 2.97 16.82 8.04
CA HIS A 156 3.81 16.92 9.23
C HIS A 156 3.30 16.10 10.43
N LEU A 157 2.03 15.68 10.39
CA LEU A 157 1.44 14.81 11.42
C LEU A 157 1.69 13.32 11.16
N MET A 158 2.25 12.96 10.01
CA MET A 158 2.59 11.57 9.73
C MET A 158 3.81 11.11 10.52
N ALA A 159 3.64 9.99 11.22
CA ALA A 159 4.72 9.40 12.00
C ALA A 159 5.53 8.43 11.12
N GLY A 160 6.83 8.70 10.99
CA GLY A 160 7.76 7.88 10.21
C GLY A 160 8.34 6.68 10.97
N VAL A 161 9.21 5.95 10.30
CA VAL A 161 10.03 4.89 10.91
C VAL A 161 10.93 5.48 11.99
N ILE A 162 11.50 6.66 11.69
CA ILE A 162 12.18 7.51 12.65
C ILE A 162 11.47 8.86 12.74
N GLU A 163 11.52 9.47 13.90
CA GLU A 163 10.94 10.80 14.10
C GLU A 163 11.87 11.91 13.55
N SER A 164 11.39 13.15 13.52
CA SER A 164 12.14 14.29 12.98
C SER A 164 13.46 14.55 13.68
N ASP A 165 13.58 14.13 14.94
CA ASP A 165 14.82 14.22 15.74
C ASP A 165 15.86 13.13 15.44
N ASN A 166 15.60 12.23 14.49
CA ASN A 166 16.43 11.09 14.08
C ASN A 166 16.68 10.02 15.17
N VAL A 167 15.90 10.03 16.25
CA VAL A 167 16.04 9.04 17.32
C VAL A 167 15.37 7.72 16.91
N LYS A 168 16.14 6.62 17.00
CA LYS A 168 15.66 5.26 16.75
C LYS A 168 14.87 4.74 17.96
N ARG A 169 13.55 4.85 17.92
CA ARG A 169 12.62 4.40 18.97
C ARG A 169 12.18 2.95 18.77
N SER A 170 11.20 2.48 19.55
CA SER A 170 10.67 1.11 19.52
C SER A 170 10.26 0.67 18.12
N LYS A 171 9.55 1.51 17.40
CA LYS A 171 9.09 1.29 16.04
C LYS A 171 10.22 0.95 15.05
N PHE A 172 11.34 1.67 15.12
CA PHE A 172 12.53 1.36 14.32
C PHE A 172 13.09 -0.03 14.66
N ARG A 173 13.16 -0.37 15.95
CA ARG A 173 13.66 -1.66 16.39
C ARG A 173 12.74 -2.80 15.99
N GLU A 174 11.43 -2.61 16.09
CA GLU A 174 10.43 -3.56 15.60
C GLU A 174 10.63 -3.87 14.12
N LEU A 175 10.80 -2.84 13.28
CA LEU A 175 11.04 -3.06 11.85
C LEU A 175 12.39 -3.72 11.57
N GLN A 176 13.43 -3.40 12.32
CA GLN A 176 14.73 -4.06 12.20
C GLN A 176 14.59 -5.56 12.49
N GLN A 177 13.88 -5.92 13.57
CA GLN A 177 13.58 -7.31 13.90
C GLN A 177 12.72 -7.96 12.80
N THR A 178 11.67 -7.30 12.36
CA THR A 178 10.80 -7.79 11.28
C THR A 178 11.60 -8.08 10.01
N ALA A 179 12.51 -7.20 9.62
CA ALA A 179 13.35 -7.39 8.44
C ALA A 179 14.25 -8.63 8.57
N GLN A 180 14.80 -8.89 9.75
CA GLN A 180 15.59 -10.09 10.02
C GLN A 180 14.75 -11.36 9.91
N GLU A 181 13.57 -11.39 10.52
CA GLU A 181 12.61 -12.52 10.44
C GLU A 181 12.20 -12.82 9.00
N LEU A 182 11.86 -11.78 8.23
CA LEU A 182 11.46 -11.94 6.83
C LEU A 182 12.62 -12.45 5.96
N GLN A 183 13.85 -12.01 6.24
CA GLN A 183 15.04 -12.50 5.55
C GLN A 183 15.29 -13.99 5.85
N GLU A 184 15.14 -14.42 7.09
CA GLU A 184 15.27 -15.83 7.48
C GLU A 184 14.23 -16.71 6.77
N ILE A 185 12.97 -16.27 6.73
CA ILE A 185 11.91 -16.98 5.99
C ILE A 185 12.24 -17.07 4.50
N TYR A 186 12.72 -15.98 3.90
CA TYR A 186 13.05 -15.96 2.47
C TYR A 186 14.20 -16.89 2.09
N ILE A 187 15.17 -17.09 2.99
CA ILE A 187 16.30 -18.01 2.75
C ILE A 187 15.85 -19.48 2.83
N GLN A 188 14.79 -19.76 3.60
CA GLN A 188 14.27 -21.12 3.80
C GLN A 188 13.26 -21.58 2.74
N THR A 189 12.75 -20.66 1.91
CA THR A 189 11.77 -20.93 0.85
C THR A 189 12.35 -20.78 -0.54
#